data_a015cdaf4ae25a34af3cf81476d22680
#
_entry.id   a015cdaf4ae25a34af3cf81476d22680
#
_cell.length_a   1.000
_cell.length_b   1.000
_cell.length_c   1.000
_cell.angle_alpha   90.00
_cell.angle_beta   90.00
_cell.angle_gamma   90.00
#
_symmetry.space_group_name_H-M   'P 1'
#
loop_
_entity.id
_entity.type
_entity.pdbx_description
1 polymer ?
#
loop_
_entity_poly.entity_id
_entity_poly.type
_entity_poly.pdbx_seq_one_letter_code
_entity_poly.pdbx_strand_id
1 'polypeptide(L)'
;MKEESVIRALDQLTQEVCAIAQEAGKFLLEEQKNFNRDKIEEKHSHDYVSYGDKESERRVPTALRGLLPQAGFVTEEGTAAYTDEQYWWVVDPLDGTTNFVHGASPYCVSIALRSADELLLGVVYDPTQNECFSAYKGGGAFLNGKQMRVSATDCLENAFLITELPYDASKYMHTAVHLLKSLYGRAAGIRMNGSAALAICHVAAGRIDGWLEAYIGKWDFSAAALIVVEAGGKVTDFYGNADFLNGHHIIATNSLIHESLQEIVMQEPPVGV
;
A
#
# COMPACT_ATOMS: atom_id res chain seq x y z
N MET A 1 -11.39 -28.93 -7.90
CA MET A 1 -11.70 -28.49 -9.29
C MET A 1 -12.17 -27.04 -9.40
N LYS A 2 -13.23 -26.58 -8.67
CA LYS A 2 -13.64 -25.17 -8.74
C LYS A 2 -12.60 -24.22 -8.14
N GLU A 3 -12.04 -24.53 -7.01
CA GLU A 3 -11.04 -23.73 -6.30
C GLU A 3 -9.71 -23.61 -7.10
N GLU A 4 -9.21 -24.70 -7.62
CA GLU A 4 -8.02 -24.70 -8.49
C GLU A 4 -8.21 -23.88 -9.77
N SER A 5 -9.45 -23.84 -10.32
CA SER A 5 -9.74 -23.02 -11.49
C SER A 5 -9.78 -21.52 -11.17
N VAL A 6 -10.24 -21.15 -9.98
CA VAL A 6 -10.24 -19.76 -9.49
C VAL A 6 -8.81 -19.29 -9.21
N ILE A 7 -8.00 -20.12 -8.53
CA ILE A 7 -6.59 -19.81 -8.26
C ILE A 7 -5.80 -19.59 -9.55
N ARG A 8 -5.98 -20.45 -10.57
CA ARG A 8 -5.33 -20.27 -11.88
C ARG A 8 -5.77 -18.99 -12.59
N ALA A 9 -7.05 -18.63 -12.48
CA ALA A 9 -7.56 -17.40 -13.08
C ALA A 9 -6.99 -16.15 -12.37
N LEU A 10 -6.84 -16.20 -11.04
CA LEU A 10 -6.21 -15.11 -10.27
C LEU A 10 -4.72 -14.99 -10.57
N ASP A 11 -3.99 -16.10 -10.69
CA ASP A 11 -2.57 -16.09 -11.06
C ASP A 11 -2.36 -15.41 -12.43
N GLN A 12 -3.08 -15.84 -13.46
CA GLN A 12 -2.99 -15.23 -14.79
C GLN A 12 -3.37 -13.74 -14.73
N LEU A 13 -4.47 -13.38 -14.09
CA LEU A 13 -4.90 -12.00 -13.95
C LEU A 13 -3.85 -11.14 -13.23
N THR A 14 -3.21 -11.69 -12.18
CA THR A 14 -2.14 -11.00 -11.46
C THR A 14 -0.95 -10.70 -12.36
N GLN A 15 -0.55 -11.62 -13.23
CA GLN A 15 0.54 -11.41 -14.20
C GLN A 15 0.19 -10.29 -15.20
N GLU A 16 -1.05 -10.23 -15.68
CA GLU A 16 -1.53 -9.17 -16.57
C GLU A 16 -1.54 -7.82 -15.85
N VAL A 17 -1.94 -7.77 -14.57
CA VAL A 17 -1.89 -6.56 -13.74
C VAL A 17 -0.45 -6.12 -13.45
N CYS A 18 0.49 -7.06 -13.23
CA CYS A 18 1.92 -6.74 -13.13
C CYS A 18 2.44 -6.02 -14.38
N ALA A 19 2.03 -6.46 -15.57
CA ALA A 19 2.43 -5.80 -16.82
C ALA A 19 1.87 -4.37 -16.91
N ILE A 20 0.61 -4.15 -16.48
CA ILE A 20 -0.01 -2.82 -16.44
C ILE A 20 0.73 -1.91 -15.45
N ALA A 21 1.03 -2.38 -14.23
CA ALA A 21 1.76 -1.62 -13.23
C ALA A 21 3.17 -1.24 -13.70
N GLN A 22 3.87 -2.16 -14.37
CA GLN A 22 5.19 -1.91 -14.97
C GLN A 22 5.14 -0.88 -16.11
N GLU A 23 4.12 -0.92 -16.94
CA GLU A 23 3.92 0.08 -17.99
C GLU A 23 3.66 1.48 -17.40
N ALA A 24 2.79 1.56 -16.39
CA ALA A 24 2.53 2.81 -15.67
C ALA A 24 3.78 3.35 -14.97
N GLY A 25 4.55 2.49 -14.31
CA GLY A 25 5.80 2.90 -13.65
C GLY A 25 6.87 3.38 -14.64
N LYS A 26 6.97 2.79 -15.84
CA LYS A 26 7.84 3.31 -16.89
C LYS A 26 7.45 4.73 -17.32
N PHE A 27 6.16 4.96 -17.47
CA PHE A 27 5.63 6.29 -17.75
C PHE A 27 6.03 7.29 -16.65
N LEU A 28 5.85 6.92 -15.37
CA LEU A 28 6.24 7.77 -14.23
C LEU A 28 7.74 8.10 -14.23
N LEU A 29 8.61 7.14 -14.53
CA LEU A 29 10.05 7.39 -14.64
C LEU A 29 10.40 8.39 -15.77
N GLU A 30 9.70 8.33 -16.90
CA GLU A 30 9.88 9.27 -18.00
C GLU A 30 9.37 10.66 -17.64
N GLU A 31 8.21 10.75 -17.01
CA GLU A 31 7.64 12.02 -16.53
C GLU A 31 8.53 12.66 -15.46
N GLN A 32 9.06 11.90 -14.52
CA GLN A 32 9.95 12.44 -13.49
C GLN A 32 11.23 13.07 -14.09
N LYS A 33 11.80 12.45 -15.12
CA LYS A 33 12.98 13.03 -15.83
C LYS A 33 12.69 14.36 -16.48
N ASN A 34 11.46 14.56 -16.94
CA ASN A 34 11.00 15.76 -17.64
C ASN A 34 10.16 16.67 -16.73
N PHE A 35 10.18 16.43 -15.43
CA PHE A 35 9.27 17.04 -14.48
C PHE A 35 9.46 18.55 -14.38
N ASN A 36 8.36 19.30 -14.56
CA ASN A 36 8.33 20.74 -14.36
C ASN A 36 7.53 21.08 -13.11
N ARG A 37 8.21 21.62 -12.09
CA ARG A 37 7.60 22.02 -10.81
C ARG A 37 6.47 23.05 -10.95
N ASP A 38 6.46 23.84 -11.99
CA ASP A 38 5.38 24.83 -12.25
C ASP A 38 4.03 24.17 -12.56
N LYS A 39 4.00 22.85 -12.73
CA LYS A 39 2.79 22.07 -13.02
C LYS A 39 2.26 21.28 -11.81
N ILE A 40 2.80 21.55 -10.61
CA ILE A 40 2.30 20.95 -9.37
C ILE A 40 1.01 21.68 -8.98
N GLU A 41 -0.03 20.91 -8.66
CA GLU A 41 -1.23 21.41 -8.02
C GLU A 41 -1.25 20.92 -6.57
N GLU A 42 -1.61 21.78 -5.62
CA GLU A 42 -1.79 21.44 -4.22
C GLU A 42 -3.28 21.20 -3.96
N LYS A 43 -3.66 19.97 -3.57
CA LYS A 43 -5.05 19.62 -3.20
C LYS A 43 -5.42 20.20 -1.84
N HIS A 44 -4.52 19.98 -0.87
CA HIS A 44 -4.58 20.50 0.50
C HIS A 44 -3.16 20.87 0.94
N SER A 45 -3.00 21.51 2.12
CA SER A 45 -1.67 21.87 2.61
C SER A 45 -0.74 20.64 2.65
N HIS A 46 0.33 20.66 1.83
CA HIS A 46 1.32 19.60 1.66
C HIS A 46 0.82 18.31 0.97
N ASP A 47 -0.38 18.33 0.40
CA ASP A 47 -0.94 17.24 -0.40
C ASP A 47 -0.92 17.65 -1.87
N TYR A 48 -0.06 17.02 -2.66
CA TYR A 48 0.25 17.40 -4.03
C TYR A 48 -0.38 16.43 -5.03
N VAL A 49 -0.75 16.98 -6.18
CA VAL A 49 -1.08 16.19 -7.37
C VAL A 49 -0.29 16.72 -8.56
N SER A 50 0.29 15.83 -9.31
CA SER A 50 1.06 16.14 -10.52
C SER A 50 0.31 15.72 -11.78
N TYR A 51 0.83 16.13 -12.93
CA TYR A 51 0.36 15.59 -14.22
C TYR A 51 0.53 14.07 -14.29
N GLY A 52 1.59 13.55 -13.64
CA GLY A 52 1.88 12.12 -13.56
C GLY A 52 0.73 11.35 -12.89
N ASP A 53 0.20 11.86 -11.77
CA ASP A 53 -0.94 11.26 -11.07
C ASP A 53 -2.18 11.20 -11.98
N LYS A 54 -2.60 12.36 -12.50
CA LYS A 54 -3.81 12.47 -13.35
C LYS A 54 -3.75 11.61 -14.61
N GLU A 55 -2.61 11.59 -15.29
CA GLU A 55 -2.47 10.81 -16.52
C GLU A 55 -2.34 9.31 -16.23
N SER A 56 -1.65 8.92 -15.14
CA SER A 56 -1.59 7.52 -14.70
C SER A 56 -2.97 7.02 -14.27
N GLU A 57 -3.76 7.85 -13.53
CA GLU A 57 -5.13 7.49 -13.17
C GLU A 57 -6.06 7.35 -14.37
N ARG A 58 -5.78 8.01 -15.48
CA ARG A 58 -6.50 7.78 -16.73
C ARG A 58 -6.09 6.48 -17.42
N ARG A 59 -4.78 6.15 -17.43
CA ARG A 59 -4.23 5.00 -18.16
C ARG A 59 -4.49 3.68 -17.46
N VAL A 60 -4.20 3.60 -16.16
CA VAL A 60 -4.31 2.35 -15.39
C VAL A 60 -5.75 1.82 -15.36
N PRO A 61 -6.79 2.61 -14.98
CA PRO A 61 -8.17 2.13 -15.05
C PRO A 61 -8.63 1.75 -16.47
N THR A 62 -8.15 2.44 -17.51
CA THR A 62 -8.49 2.10 -18.89
C THR A 62 -7.97 0.70 -19.27
N ALA A 63 -6.74 0.38 -18.88
CA ALA A 63 -6.16 -0.95 -19.11
C ALA A 63 -6.87 -2.03 -18.30
N LEU A 64 -7.16 -1.77 -17.01
CA LEU A 64 -7.85 -2.71 -16.12
C LEU A 64 -9.29 -3.02 -16.56
N ARG A 65 -10.00 -2.05 -17.15
CA ARG A 65 -11.31 -2.30 -17.77
C ARG A 65 -11.24 -3.32 -18.89
N GLY A 66 -10.12 -3.38 -19.60
CA GLY A 66 -9.89 -4.41 -20.64
C GLY A 66 -9.82 -5.83 -20.05
N LEU A 67 -9.34 -5.98 -18.81
CA LEU A 67 -9.21 -7.28 -18.14
C LEU A 67 -10.51 -7.73 -17.47
N LEU A 68 -11.20 -6.81 -16.78
CA LEU A 68 -12.42 -7.11 -16.03
C LEU A 68 -13.44 -5.97 -16.22
N PRO A 69 -14.18 -5.95 -17.36
CA PRO A 69 -15.08 -4.85 -17.71
C PRO A 69 -16.20 -4.58 -16.70
N GLN A 70 -16.60 -5.59 -15.93
CA GLN A 70 -17.67 -5.52 -14.94
C GLN A 70 -17.21 -5.06 -13.55
N ALA A 71 -15.91 -4.78 -13.35
CA ALA A 71 -15.42 -4.27 -12.08
C ALA A 71 -15.57 -2.76 -11.99
N GLY A 72 -15.99 -2.29 -10.80
CA GLY A 72 -15.94 -0.88 -10.43
C GLY A 72 -14.52 -0.42 -10.09
N PHE A 73 -14.38 0.84 -9.70
CA PHE A 73 -13.10 1.44 -9.33
C PHE A 73 -13.21 2.24 -8.04
N VAL A 74 -12.15 2.18 -7.24
CA VAL A 74 -11.86 3.07 -6.12
C VAL A 74 -10.46 3.63 -6.39
N THR A 75 -10.37 4.93 -6.66
CA THR A 75 -9.12 5.60 -7.00
C THR A 75 -8.89 6.79 -6.09
N GLU A 76 -7.63 7.20 -5.92
CA GLU A 76 -7.27 8.33 -5.05
C GLU A 76 -7.90 9.63 -5.52
N GLU A 77 -7.81 9.94 -6.82
CA GLU A 77 -8.30 11.18 -7.41
C GLU A 77 -9.81 11.17 -7.67
N GLY A 78 -10.49 10.03 -7.41
CA GLY A 78 -11.95 9.91 -7.51
C GLY A 78 -12.50 10.03 -8.92
N THR A 79 -11.69 9.82 -9.96
CA THR A 79 -12.10 9.94 -11.36
C THR A 79 -13.04 8.83 -11.81
N ALA A 80 -13.16 7.75 -11.03
CA ALA A 80 -14.06 6.64 -11.29
C ALA A 80 -15.14 6.55 -10.21
N ALA A 81 -16.40 6.55 -10.61
CA ALA A 81 -17.54 6.48 -9.69
C ALA A 81 -17.58 5.13 -8.98
N TYR A 82 -17.83 5.15 -7.65
CA TYR A 82 -18.17 3.96 -6.90
C TYR A 82 -19.55 3.48 -7.37
N THR A 83 -19.61 2.26 -7.88
CA THR A 83 -20.82 1.63 -8.40
C THR A 83 -21.12 0.35 -7.59
N ASP A 84 -22.37 -0.13 -7.66
CA ASP A 84 -22.83 -1.33 -6.90
C ASP A 84 -22.40 -2.63 -7.62
N GLU A 85 -21.10 -2.80 -7.80
CA GLU A 85 -20.50 -3.92 -8.52
C GLU A 85 -20.13 -5.07 -7.56
N GLN A 86 -19.86 -6.26 -8.12
CA GLN A 86 -19.39 -7.41 -7.34
C GLN A 86 -17.89 -7.32 -7.01
N TYR A 87 -17.11 -6.64 -7.87
CA TYR A 87 -15.66 -6.49 -7.76
C TYR A 87 -15.26 -5.04 -7.99
N TRP A 88 -14.17 -4.62 -7.33
CA TRP A 88 -13.59 -3.27 -7.49
C TRP A 88 -12.09 -3.36 -7.64
N TRP A 89 -11.58 -2.63 -8.62
CA TRP A 89 -10.19 -2.24 -8.66
C TRP A 89 -9.96 -1.11 -7.67
N VAL A 90 -8.97 -1.27 -6.81
CA VAL A 90 -8.50 -0.23 -5.88
C VAL A 90 -7.13 0.19 -6.37
N VAL A 91 -6.99 1.45 -6.77
CA VAL A 91 -5.80 1.92 -7.50
C VAL A 91 -5.29 3.20 -6.89
N ASP A 92 -4.01 3.19 -6.55
CA ASP A 92 -3.19 4.38 -6.43
C ASP A 92 -2.18 4.38 -7.57
N PRO A 93 -2.32 5.31 -8.53
CA PRO A 93 -1.43 5.34 -9.69
C PRO A 93 -0.05 5.91 -9.37
N LEU A 94 0.13 6.61 -8.23
CA LEU A 94 1.39 7.19 -7.78
C LEU A 94 1.42 7.40 -6.25
N ASP A 95 1.59 6.31 -5.48
CA ASP A 95 1.89 6.40 -4.05
C ASP A 95 3.30 6.97 -3.84
N GLY A 96 3.40 7.98 -2.98
CA GLY A 96 4.64 8.74 -2.76
C GLY A 96 4.78 9.97 -3.67
N THR A 97 3.68 10.65 -3.98
CA THR A 97 3.63 11.85 -4.83
C THR A 97 4.61 12.93 -4.38
N THR A 98 4.74 13.17 -3.06
CA THR A 98 5.72 14.13 -2.52
C THR A 98 7.15 13.76 -2.91
N ASN A 99 7.54 12.49 -2.79
CA ASN A 99 8.86 12.01 -3.24
C ASN A 99 9.02 12.23 -4.74
N PHE A 100 8.01 11.85 -5.53
CA PHE A 100 8.04 11.99 -6.98
C PHE A 100 8.26 13.44 -7.43
N VAL A 101 7.49 14.41 -6.91
CA VAL A 101 7.60 15.82 -7.31
C VAL A 101 8.93 16.47 -6.88
N HIS A 102 9.58 15.90 -5.85
CA HIS A 102 10.90 16.34 -5.39
C HIS A 102 12.06 15.60 -6.08
N GLY A 103 11.79 14.67 -6.98
CA GLY A 103 12.83 13.88 -7.66
C GLY A 103 13.48 12.85 -6.72
N ALA A 104 12.80 12.50 -5.63
CA ALA A 104 13.24 11.52 -4.64
C ALA A 104 12.57 10.15 -4.90
N SER A 105 13.04 9.15 -4.17
CA SER A 105 12.43 7.82 -4.05
C SER A 105 12.19 7.50 -2.56
N PRO A 106 11.31 6.54 -2.22
CA PRO A 106 10.56 5.67 -3.13
C PRO A 106 9.22 6.27 -3.59
N TYR A 107 8.69 5.77 -4.68
CA TYR A 107 7.30 5.93 -5.13
C TYR A 107 6.89 4.71 -5.96
N CYS A 108 5.59 4.44 -6.06
CA CYS A 108 5.13 3.24 -6.76
C CYS A 108 3.74 3.38 -7.39
N VAL A 109 3.36 2.34 -8.14
CA VAL A 109 2.00 2.09 -8.61
C VAL A 109 1.41 0.97 -7.75
N SER A 110 0.24 1.19 -7.15
CA SER A 110 -0.47 0.22 -6.31
C SER A 110 -1.81 -0.16 -6.94
N ILE A 111 -2.05 -1.45 -7.15
CA ILE A 111 -3.27 -1.97 -7.79
C ILE A 111 -3.76 -3.19 -7.01
N ALA A 112 -5.00 -3.14 -6.51
CA ALA A 112 -5.66 -4.29 -5.92
C ALA A 112 -6.97 -4.61 -6.63
N LEU A 113 -7.38 -5.86 -6.60
CA LEU A 113 -8.75 -6.30 -6.89
C LEU A 113 -9.37 -6.83 -5.60
N ARG A 114 -10.59 -6.36 -5.29
CA ARG A 114 -11.36 -6.83 -4.14
C ARG A 114 -12.79 -7.18 -4.52
N SER A 115 -13.41 -8.05 -3.73
CA SER A 115 -14.86 -8.19 -3.58
C SER A 115 -15.35 -7.28 -2.43
N ALA A 116 -16.62 -7.40 -2.05
CA ALA A 116 -17.16 -6.68 -0.89
C ALA A 116 -16.36 -6.99 0.39
N ASP A 117 -16.00 -8.25 0.61
CA ASP A 117 -15.51 -8.75 1.89
C ASP A 117 -14.01 -9.08 1.90
N GLU A 118 -13.35 -9.15 0.73
CA GLU A 118 -11.98 -9.68 0.67
C GLU A 118 -11.15 -9.15 -0.50
N LEU A 119 -9.83 -9.12 -0.28
CA LEU A 119 -8.83 -8.86 -1.30
C LEU A 119 -8.56 -10.13 -2.11
N LEU A 120 -8.49 -10.01 -3.43
CA LEU A 120 -8.33 -11.14 -4.36
C LEU A 120 -6.95 -11.16 -5.01
N LEU A 121 -6.43 -10.01 -5.41
CA LEU A 121 -5.04 -9.85 -5.86
C LEU A 121 -4.52 -8.47 -5.45
N GLY A 122 -3.20 -8.35 -5.36
CA GLY A 122 -2.49 -7.10 -5.11
C GLY A 122 -1.18 -7.06 -5.90
N VAL A 123 -0.90 -5.93 -6.51
CA VAL A 123 0.35 -5.64 -7.21
C VAL A 123 0.83 -4.25 -6.81
N VAL A 124 2.11 -4.16 -6.39
CA VAL A 124 2.79 -2.90 -6.14
C VAL A 124 4.09 -2.90 -6.93
N TYR A 125 4.30 -1.88 -7.75
CA TYR A 125 5.50 -1.77 -8.57
C TYR A 125 6.29 -0.52 -8.26
N ASP A 126 7.52 -0.72 -7.77
CA ASP A 126 8.54 0.31 -7.62
C ASP A 126 9.33 0.47 -8.93
N PRO A 127 9.11 1.55 -9.70
CA PRO A 127 9.83 1.76 -10.93
C PRO A 127 11.30 2.16 -10.72
N THR A 128 11.65 2.71 -9.54
CA THR A 128 13.00 3.20 -9.25
C THR A 128 13.97 2.06 -9.01
N GLN A 129 13.49 0.93 -8.43
CA GLN A 129 14.26 -0.28 -8.18
C GLN A 129 13.92 -1.41 -9.16
N ASN A 130 12.93 -1.24 -10.03
CA ASN A 130 12.39 -2.28 -10.91
C ASN A 130 11.95 -3.52 -10.09
N GLU A 131 11.21 -3.27 -9.01
CA GLU A 131 10.68 -4.30 -8.12
C GLU A 131 9.17 -4.39 -8.25
N CYS A 132 8.68 -5.56 -8.65
CA CYS A 132 7.27 -5.88 -8.75
C CYS A 132 6.88 -6.85 -7.63
N PHE A 133 6.18 -6.34 -6.63
CA PHE A 133 5.57 -7.13 -5.56
C PHE A 133 4.19 -7.56 -6.00
N SER A 134 3.85 -8.82 -5.85
CA SER A 134 2.54 -9.33 -6.25
C SER A 134 2.08 -10.47 -5.36
N ALA A 135 0.77 -10.58 -5.18
CA ALA A 135 0.11 -11.70 -4.53
C ALA A 135 -1.30 -11.89 -5.09
N TYR A 136 -1.80 -13.10 -4.96
CA TYR A 136 -3.23 -13.39 -5.11
C TYR A 136 -3.68 -14.33 -4.01
N LYS A 137 -4.94 -14.26 -3.65
CA LYS A 137 -5.51 -15.02 -2.55
C LYS A 137 -5.23 -16.51 -2.66
N GLY A 138 -4.53 -17.06 -1.66
CA GLY A 138 -4.12 -18.47 -1.58
C GLY A 138 -2.97 -18.85 -2.48
N GLY A 139 -2.31 -17.90 -3.17
CA GLY A 139 -1.21 -18.16 -4.08
C GLY A 139 0.17 -17.89 -3.50
N GLY A 140 0.25 -17.18 -2.38
CA GLY A 140 1.51 -16.68 -1.82
C GLY A 140 1.92 -15.34 -2.41
N ALA A 141 3.02 -14.79 -1.89
CA ALA A 141 3.56 -13.50 -2.27
C ALA A 141 4.88 -13.62 -3.03
N PHE A 142 5.08 -12.73 -4.00
CA PHE A 142 6.22 -12.78 -4.93
C PHE A 142 6.86 -11.40 -5.11
N LEU A 143 8.18 -11.39 -5.22
CA LEU A 143 8.99 -10.27 -5.68
C LEU A 143 9.67 -10.65 -7.00
N ASN A 144 9.33 -9.96 -8.09
CA ASN A 144 9.83 -10.27 -9.42
C ASN A 144 9.69 -11.77 -9.78
N GLY A 145 8.53 -12.36 -9.44
CA GLY A 145 8.22 -13.77 -9.70
C GLY A 145 8.90 -14.77 -8.76
N LYS A 146 9.70 -14.31 -7.77
CA LYS A 146 10.31 -15.19 -6.75
C LYS A 146 9.49 -15.09 -5.47
N GLN A 147 9.12 -16.25 -4.91
CA GLN A 147 8.38 -16.29 -3.65
C GLN A 147 9.16 -15.57 -2.54
N MET A 148 8.45 -14.76 -1.76
CA MET A 148 8.99 -14.03 -0.61
C MET A 148 8.21 -14.37 0.66
N ARG A 149 8.79 -14.04 1.81
CA ARG A 149 8.19 -14.23 3.14
C ARG A 149 8.62 -13.10 4.05
N VAL A 150 7.80 -12.84 5.05
CA VAL A 150 8.12 -11.93 6.16
C VAL A 150 9.34 -12.39 6.95
N SER A 151 9.92 -11.47 7.73
CA SER A 151 11.08 -11.73 8.59
C SER A 151 10.73 -12.66 9.76
N ALA A 152 11.77 -13.14 10.48
CA ALA A 152 11.63 -13.98 11.67
C ALA A 152 11.97 -13.23 12.97
N THR A 153 12.02 -11.90 12.96
CA THR A 153 12.25 -11.07 14.16
C THR A 153 11.07 -11.22 15.13
N ASP A 154 11.34 -11.66 16.36
CA ASP A 154 10.34 -12.08 17.33
C ASP A 154 10.16 -11.12 18.52
N CYS A 155 10.97 -10.06 18.59
CA CYS A 155 10.89 -9.06 19.66
C CYS A 155 11.06 -7.64 19.12
N LEU A 156 10.43 -6.70 19.81
CA LEU A 156 10.41 -5.29 19.39
C LEU A 156 11.80 -4.64 19.44
N GLU A 157 12.65 -5.02 20.40
CA GLU A 157 14.01 -4.49 20.54
C GLU A 157 14.86 -4.69 19.29
N ASN A 158 14.62 -5.79 18.57
CA ASN A 158 15.34 -6.13 17.34
C ASN A 158 14.60 -5.69 16.08
N ALA A 159 13.38 -5.18 16.23
CA ALA A 159 12.53 -4.84 15.10
C ALA A 159 12.98 -3.56 14.37
N PHE A 160 12.98 -3.62 13.05
CA PHE A 160 13.16 -2.47 12.17
C PHE A 160 11.80 -2.05 11.62
N LEU A 161 11.38 -0.82 11.94
CA LEU A 161 10.02 -0.35 11.72
C LEU A 161 9.98 0.85 10.76
N ILE A 162 8.85 0.98 10.06
CA ILE A 162 8.49 2.22 9.35
C ILE A 162 7.15 2.72 9.92
N THR A 163 7.04 4.03 10.11
CA THR A 163 5.79 4.74 10.38
C THR A 163 5.77 6.01 9.55
N GLU A 164 4.59 6.44 9.13
CA GLU A 164 4.45 7.67 8.36
C GLU A 164 3.68 8.72 9.18
N LEU A 165 3.75 9.97 8.73
CA LEU A 165 3.04 11.08 9.33
C LEU A 165 1.83 11.44 8.47
N PRO A 166 0.60 11.39 9.03
CA PRO A 166 -0.60 11.78 8.32
C PRO A 166 -0.53 13.24 7.82
N TYR A 167 -1.06 13.52 6.64
CA TYR A 167 -1.10 14.88 6.08
C TYR A 167 -1.89 15.87 6.96
N ASP A 168 -3.01 15.43 7.56
CA ASP A 168 -3.79 16.25 8.48
C ASP A 168 -3.18 16.24 9.89
N ALA A 169 -2.14 17.07 10.08
CA ALA A 169 -1.50 17.23 11.37
C ALA A 169 -2.46 17.77 12.44
N SER A 170 -3.47 18.57 12.08
CA SER A 170 -4.42 19.15 13.05
C SER A 170 -5.23 18.06 13.77
N LYS A 171 -5.53 16.98 13.08
CA LYS A 171 -6.32 15.85 13.58
C LYS A 171 -5.45 14.72 14.16
N TYR A 172 -4.33 14.39 13.52
CA TYR A 172 -3.59 13.16 13.82
C TYR A 172 -2.21 13.35 14.46
N MET A 173 -1.76 14.61 14.66
CA MET A 173 -0.44 14.89 15.25
C MET A 173 -0.24 14.20 16.61
N HIS A 174 -1.28 14.19 17.46
CA HIS A 174 -1.18 13.58 18.79
C HIS A 174 -0.84 12.08 18.68
N THR A 175 -1.58 11.35 17.87
CA THR A 175 -1.35 9.91 17.63
C THR A 175 0.02 9.65 17.00
N ALA A 176 0.40 10.40 15.96
CA ALA A 176 1.68 10.23 15.29
C ALA A 176 2.88 10.50 16.24
N VAL A 177 2.80 11.57 17.06
CA VAL A 177 3.82 11.89 18.07
C VAL A 177 3.86 10.83 19.17
N HIS A 178 2.70 10.32 19.60
CA HIS A 178 2.64 9.24 20.59
C HIS A 178 3.37 7.99 20.06
N LEU A 179 3.06 7.55 18.85
CA LEU A 179 3.71 6.39 18.22
C LEU A 179 5.24 6.55 18.17
N LEU A 180 5.72 7.69 17.69
CA LEU A 180 7.16 7.98 17.65
C LEU A 180 7.80 7.94 19.04
N LYS A 181 7.20 8.57 20.05
CA LYS A 181 7.71 8.56 21.43
C LYS A 181 7.73 7.16 22.03
N SER A 182 6.68 6.36 21.76
CA SER A 182 6.52 5.04 22.34
C SER A 182 7.44 4.00 21.72
N LEU A 183 7.84 4.20 20.45
CA LEU A 183 8.73 3.30 19.72
C LEU A 183 10.20 3.72 19.83
N TYR A 184 10.49 5.00 20.02
CA TYR A 184 11.85 5.51 20.09
C TYR A 184 12.63 4.89 21.27
N GLY A 185 13.78 4.27 20.95
CA GLY A 185 14.62 3.57 21.92
C GLY A 185 14.11 2.19 22.36
N ARG A 186 13.01 1.69 21.77
CA ARG A 186 12.44 0.36 22.02
C ARG A 186 12.54 -0.57 20.81
N ALA A 187 12.74 -0.02 19.62
CA ALA A 187 12.97 -0.77 18.39
C ALA A 187 14.42 -0.57 17.92
N ALA A 188 14.96 -1.49 17.13
CA ALA A 188 16.30 -1.39 16.54
C ALA A 188 16.44 -0.17 15.62
N GLY A 189 15.36 0.24 14.98
CA GLY A 189 15.33 1.46 14.18
C GLY A 189 13.93 1.79 13.69
N ILE A 190 13.71 3.09 13.45
CA ILE A 190 12.46 3.61 12.88
C ILE A 190 12.80 4.45 11.67
N ARG A 191 12.00 4.36 10.62
CA ARG A 191 12.12 5.18 9.40
C ARG A 191 10.77 5.75 9.01
N MET A 192 10.82 6.77 8.16
CA MET A 192 9.74 7.28 7.31
C MET A 192 10.26 7.30 5.89
N ASN A 193 9.54 6.76 4.94
CA ASN A 193 10.00 6.67 3.56
C ASN A 193 9.10 7.39 2.54
N GLY A 194 7.86 7.76 2.94
CA GLY A 194 6.95 8.56 2.13
C GLY A 194 6.22 7.78 1.02
N SER A 195 6.18 6.45 1.10
CA SER A 195 5.38 5.56 0.26
C SER A 195 4.85 4.42 1.11
N ALA A 196 3.57 4.48 1.45
CA ALA A 196 2.94 3.51 2.34
C ALA A 196 2.89 2.11 1.71
N ALA A 197 2.47 2.02 0.44
CA ALA A 197 2.40 0.73 -0.26
C ALA A 197 3.76 0.03 -0.31
N LEU A 198 4.85 0.75 -0.61
CA LEU A 198 6.19 0.14 -0.61
C LEU A 198 6.68 -0.22 0.77
N ALA A 199 6.42 0.62 1.78
CA ALA A 199 6.79 0.29 3.16
C ALA A 199 6.12 -1.01 3.61
N ILE A 200 4.83 -1.18 3.32
CA ILE A 200 4.09 -2.42 3.63
C ILE A 200 4.65 -3.60 2.81
N CYS A 201 4.98 -3.42 1.53
CA CYS A 201 5.63 -4.46 0.72
C CYS A 201 7.01 -4.87 1.26
N HIS A 202 7.76 -3.96 1.86
CA HIS A 202 9.04 -4.28 2.53
C HIS A 202 8.84 -5.16 3.76
N VAL A 203 7.69 -5.06 4.48
CA VAL A 203 7.32 -6.04 5.52
C VAL A 203 7.15 -7.43 4.90
N ALA A 204 6.40 -7.54 3.81
CA ALA A 204 6.18 -8.81 3.11
C ALA A 204 7.47 -9.44 2.61
N ALA A 205 8.45 -8.63 2.21
CA ALA A 205 9.77 -9.08 1.75
C ALA A 205 10.77 -9.37 2.88
N GLY A 206 10.37 -9.21 4.16
CA GLY A 206 11.23 -9.40 5.31
C GLY A 206 12.38 -8.40 5.44
N ARG A 207 12.28 -7.24 4.77
CA ARG A 207 13.27 -6.15 4.84
C ARG A 207 13.07 -5.25 6.05
N ILE A 208 11.83 -5.13 6.50
CA ILE A 208 11.41 -4.51 7.75
C ILE A 208 10.44 -5.44 8.47
N ASP A 209 10.23 -5.20 9.75
CA ASP A 209 9.46 -6.12 10.59
C ASP A 209 8.03 -5.64 10.84
N GLY A 210 7.80 -4.34 10.71
CA GLY A 210 6.48 -3.76 10.87
C GLY A 210 6.35 -2.35 10.31
N TRP A 211 5.13 -2.04 9.92
CA TRP A 211 4.69 -0.73 9.45
C TRP A 211 3.37 -0.36 10.12
N LEU A 212 3.19 0.92 10.44
CA LEU A 212 1.96 1.43 11.04
C LEU A 212 1.73 2.89 10.71
N GLU A 213 0.46 3.26 10.47
CA GLU A 213 0.05 4.62 10.23
C GLU A 213 -1.35 4.91 10.78
N ALA A 214 -1.54 6.13 11.30
CA ALA A 214 -2.77 6.56 11.96
C ALA A 214 -3.88 6.98 11.00
N TYR A 215 -3.55 7.31 9.75
CA TYR A 215 -4.52 7.71 8.73
C TYR A 215 -3.99 7.44 7.34
N ILE A 216 -4.71 6.62 6.59
CA ILE A 216 -4.29 6.15 5.28
C ILE A 216 -5.50 5.86 4.39
N GLY A 217 -5.38 6.10 3.09
CA GLY A 217 -6.40 5.79 2.10
C GLY A 217 -6.43 4.30 1.73
N LYS A 218 -7.59 3.83 1.26
CA LYS A 218 -7.74 2.41 0.85
C LYS A 218 -6.82 2.03 -0.30
N TRP A 219 -6.56 2.97 -1.19
CA TRP A 219 -5.70 2.80 -2.35
C TRP A 219 -4.23 2.60 -1.99
N ASP A 220 -3.75 3.23 -0.90
CA ASP A 220 -2.37 3.14 -0.45
C ASP A 220 -2.02 1.74 0.10
N PHE A 221 -2.95 1.08 0.78
CA PHE A 221 -2.64 -0.15 1.51
C PHE A 221 -3.25 -1.44 0.93
N SER A 222 -4.36 -1.39 0.15
CA SER A 222 -5.11 -2.61 -0.19
C SER A 222 -4.25 -3.66 -0.89
N ALA A 223 -3.46 -3.28 -1.88
CA ALA A 223 -2.58 -4.21 -2.59
C ALA A 223 -1.52 -4.80 -1.66
N ALA A 224 -0.82 -3.93 -0.94
CA ALA A 224 0.28 -4.30 -0.07
C ALA A 224 -0.19 -5.13 1.14
N ALA A 225 -1.41 -4.89 1.67
CA ALA A 225 -1.99 -5.68 2.75
C ALA A 225 -2.18 -7.15 2.36
N LEU A 226 -2.73 -7.42 1.17
CA LEU A 226 -2.81 -8.80 0.68
C LEU A 226 -1.42 -9.42 0.53
N ILE A 227 -0.46 -8.66 -0.02
CA ILE A 227 0.91 -9.13 -0.22
C ILE A 227 1.54 -9.53 1.13
N VAL A 228 1.33 -8.75 2.21
CA VAL A 228 1.79 -9.12 3.57
C VAL A 228 1.13 -10.39 4.07
N VAL A 229 -0.19 -10.51 3.95
CA VAL A 229 -0.93 -11.70 4.40
C VAL A 229 -0.45 -12.95 3.68
N GLU A 230 -0.29 -12.89 2.36
CA GLU A 230 0.18 -14.01 1.53
C GLU A 230 1.68 -14.34 1.75
N ALA A 231 2.47 -13.38 2.29
CA ALA A 231 3.84 -13.61 2.73
C ALA A 231 3.95 -14.23 4.13
N GLY A 232 2.81 -14.44 4.84
CA GLY A 232 2.76 -14.98 6.20
C GLY A 232 2.80 -13.92 7.30
N GLY A 233 2.62 -12.65 6.96
CA GLY A 233 2.47 -11.55 7.89
C GLY A 233 1.04 -11.38 8.42
N LYS A 234 0.85 -10.35 9.23
CA LYS A 234 -0.44 -10.00 9.83
C LYS A 234 -0.75 -8.52 9.58
N VAL A 235 -2.01 -8.25 9.20
CA VAL A 235 -2.53 -6.89 9.00
C VAL A 235 -3.81 -6.74 9.80
N THR A 236 -3.93 -5.66 10.58
CA THR A 236 -5.15 -5.29 11.32
C THR A 236 -5.31 -3.77 11.34
N ASP A 237 -6.49 -3.32 11.77
CA ASP A 237 -6.62 -1.96 12.27
C ASP A 237 -5.88 -1.81 13.62
N PHE A 238 -5.88 -0.60 14.18
CA PHE A 238 -5.25 -0.32 15.49
C PHE A 238 -5.92 -1.05 16.65
N TYR A 239 -7.19 -1.43 16.50
CA TYR A 239 -7.96 -2.18 17.51
C TYR A 239 -7.79 -3.70 17.40
N GLY A 240 -7.04 -4.18 16.42
CA GLY A 240 -6.82 -5.60 16.17
C GLY A 240 -7.90 -6.27 15.32
N ASN A 241 -8.82 -5.50 14.73
CA ASN A 241 -9.84 -6.06 13.86
C ASN A 241 -9.25 -6.43 12.50
N ALA A 242 -9.73 -7.52 11.92
CA ALA A 242 -9.36 -7.94 10.57
C ALA A 242 -10.10 -7.15 9.47
N ASP A 243 -11.16 -6.42 9.81
CA ASP A 243 -11.91 -5.55 8.87
C ASP A 243 -11.25 -4.17 8.74
N PHE A 244 -9.96 -4.16 8.42
CA PHE A 244 -9.18 -2.94 8.19
C PHE A 244 -9.52 -2.25 6.86
N LEU A 245 -10.16 -2.96 5.92
CA LEU A 245 -10.46 -2.44 4.57
C LEU A 245 -11.39 -1.22 4.56
N ASN A 246 -12.14 -1.01 5.63
CA ASN A 246 -13.03 0.13 5.81
C ASN A 246 -12.50 1.16 6.80
N GLY A 247 -11.33 0.90 7.41
CA GLY A 247 -10.65 1.79 8.35
C GLY A 247 -9.66 2.74 7.67
N HIS A 248 -9.03 3.56 8.51
CA HIS A 248 -8.00 4.53 8.10
C HIS A 248 -6.71 4.41 8.91
N HIS A 249 -6.58 3.40 9.75
CA HIS A 249 -5.37 3.12 10.52
C HIS A 249 -5.03 1.65 10.41
N ILE A 250 -3.76 1.37 10.16
CA ILE A 250 -3.28 0.04 9.79
C ILE A 250 -2.01 -0.28 10.56
N ILE A 251 -1.92 -1.54 11.02
CA ILE A 251 -0.68 -2.17 11.46
C ILE A 251 -0.43 -3.36 10.52
N ALA A 252 0.71 -3.37 9.84
CA ALA A 252 1.19 -4.50 9.04
C ALA A 252 2.52 -4.98 9.59
N THR A 253 2.66 -6.29 9.88
CA THR A 253 3.85 -6.85 10.52
C THR A 253 4.21 -8.23 10.00
N ASN A 254 5.38 -8.74 10.44
CA ASN A 254 5.81 -10.12 10.26
C ASN A 254 5.02 -11.15 11.10
N SER A 255 3.88 -10.79 11.70
CA SER A 255 3.06 -11.53 12.67
C SER A 255 3.65 -11.63 14.08
N LEU A 256 4.96 -11.84 14.23
CA LEU A 256 5.59 -12.16 15.53
C LEU A 256 5.60 -10.97 16.49
N ILE A 257 5.78 -9.75 15.98
CA ILE A 257 5.79 -8.52 16.79
C ILE A 257 4.44 -7.78 16.79
N HIS A 258 3.39 -8.35 16.16
CA HIS A 258 2.12 -7.66 15.95
C HIS A 258 1.44 -7.23 17.25
N GLU A 259 1.32 -8.14 18.21
CA GLU A 259 0.68 -7.88 19.49
C GLU A 259 1.42 -6.78 20.27
N SER A 260 2.76 -6.83 20.29
CA SER A 260 3.58 -5.81 20.96
C SER A 260 3.40 -4.40 20.35
N LEU A 261 3.26 -4.30 19.03
CA LEU A 261 2.96 -3.02 18.36
C LEU A 261 1.54 -2.56 18.65
N GLN A 262 0.57 -3.45 18.60
CA GLN A 262 -0.82 -3.15 18.90
C GLN A 262 -1.00 -2.65 20.35
N GLU A 263 -0.37 -3.26 21.33
CA GLU A 263 -0.38 -2.79 22.72
C GLU A 263 0.13 -1.35 22.86
N ILE A 264 1.18 -0.99 22.11
CA ILE A 264 1.71 0.39 22.13
C ILE A 264 0.69 1.38 21.55
N VAL A 265 0.10 1.05 20.41
CA VAL A 265 -0.91 1.88 19.76
C VAL A 265 -2.12 2.08 20.67
N MET A 266 -2.56 1.03 21.39
CA MET A 266 -3.73 1.08 22.26
C MET A 266 -3.52 1.83 23.58
N GLN A 267 -2.28 2.20 23.94
CA GLN A 267 -2.02 3.04 25.10
C GLN A 267 -2.59 4.46 24.91
N GLU A 268 -2.57 4.97 23.68
CA GLU A 268 -3.22 6.24 23.30
C GLU A 268 -3.88 6.05 21.92
N PRO A 269 -5.07 5.43 21.85
CA PRO A 269 -5.73 5.16 20.57
C PRO A 269 -6.08 6.49 19.86
N PRO A 270 -6.16 6.46 18.52
CA PRO A 270 -6.49 7.66 17.76
C PRO A 270 -7.85 8.23 18.17
N VAL A 271 -7.92 9.52 18.37
CA VAL A 271 -9.15 10.25 18.73
C VAL A 271 -9.90 10.60 17.45
N GLY A 272 -11.14 10.16 17.31
CA GLY A 272 -12.07 10.62 16.29
C GLY A 272 -12.06 9.81 15.00
N VAL A 273 -12.30 8.54 15.15
CA VAL A 273 -12.74 7.67 14.04
C VAL A 273 -14.26 7.53 14.09
#